data_0c45a6e7f1f18a4de6640b42b6a60b97
#
_entry.id   0c45a6e7f1f18a4de6640b42b6a60b97
#
_cell.length_a   1.000
_cell.length_b   1.000
_cell.length_c   1.000
_cell.angle_alpha   90.00
_cell.angle_beta   90.00
_cell.angle_gamma   90.00
#
_symmetry.space_group_name_H-M   'P 1'
#
loop_
_entity.id
_entity.type
_entity.pdbx_description
1 polymer ?
#
loop_
_entity_poly.entity_id
_entity_poly.type
_entity_poly.pdbx_seq_one_letter_code
_entity_poly.pdbx_strand_id
1 'polypeptide(L)'
;MNIPNYAEFYERRQFKEGFKGNVSVNIDGEDVDFGGSLICQFGSSNKVKLAIEICEDLWTPAPPSIRHALNGATIIVNLSASNETIGKSAYRRELVKGQSARLVCGYIYSTAGDGESTQDIVFGAHNLICENGTVLAEAKKFTNEAVYADIDVDRICSERRRMSTFDVNVDENMKEAYKYVTCPELKKRTLELK
;
A
#
# COMPACT_ATOMS: atom_id res chain seq x y z
N MET A 1 7.03 9.91 0.51
CA MET A 1 7.70 8.84 -0.27
C MET A 1 9.16 8.87 0.07
N ASN A 2 9.69 7.78 0.53
CA ASN A 2 11.09 7.63 0.87
C ASN A 2 11.85 7.11 -0.35
N ILE A 3 13.02 7.70 -0.63
CA ILE A 3 13.84 7.33 -1.79
C ILE A 3 15.12 6.68 -1.27
N PRO A 4 15.38 5.39 -1.57
CA PRO A 4 16.57 4.71 -1.10
C PRO A 4 17.84 5.28 -1.75
N ASN A 5 18.95 5.24 -1.01
CA ASN A 5 20.28 5.59 -1.49
C ASN A 5 21.34 4.84 -0.69
N TYR A 6 21.27 3.52 -0.74
CA TYR A 6 22.19 2.61 -0.07
C TYR A 6 22.31 1.30 -0.83
N ALA A 7 23.41 0.61 -0.65
CA ALA A 7 23.73 -0.63 -1.37
C ALA A 7 23.59 -0.46 -2.90
N GLU A 8 22.80 -1.31 -3.52
CA GLU A 8 22.52 -1.29 -4.97
C GLU A 8 21.47 -0.27 -5.42
N PHE A 9 20.88 0.50 -4.50
CA PHE A 9 19.83 1.49 -4.81
C PHE A 9 20.42 2.89 -4.90
N TYR A 10 20.24 3.56 -6.05
CA TYR A 10 20.77 4.91 -6.34
C TYR A 10 19.69 5.91 -6.74
N GLU A 11 18.46 5.68 -6.40
CA GLU A 11 17.31 6.43 -6.89
C GLU A 11 17.41 7.93 -6.58
N ARG A 12 18.09 8.32 -5.49
CA ARG A 12 18.34 9.74 -5.19
C ARG A 12 19.19 10.47 -6.22
N ARG A 13 19.93 9.77 -7.08
CA ARG A 13 20.64 10.37 -8.21
C ARG A 13 19.70 10.83 -9.31
N GLN A 14 18.53 10.20 -9.42
CA GLN A 14 17.55 10.40 -10.48
C GLN A 14 16.31 11.17 -9.97
N PHE A 15 15.92 10.97 -8.70
CA PHE A 15 14.69 11.47 -8.13
C PHE A 15 14.93 12.29 -6.87
N LYS A 16 14.09 13.29 -6.67
CA LYS A 16 13.97 14.02 -5.39
C LYS A 16 12.76 13.50 -4.62
N GLU A 17 12.85 13.56 -3.29
CA GLU A 17 11.70 13.35 -2.43
C GLU A 17 10.58 14.31 -2.84
N GLY A 18 9.35 13.80 -2.85
CA GLY A 18 8.17 14.62 -3.11
C GLY A 18 8.00 15.70 -2.02
N PHE A 19 7.27 16.73 -2.36
CA PHE A 19 6.90 17.78 -1.40
C PHE A 19 5.89 17.25 -0.36
N LYS A 20 5.80 17.95 0.76
CA LYS A 20 4.80 17.65 1.81
C LYS A 20 3.44 18.19 1.37
N GLY A 21 2.39 17.38 1.56
CA GLY A 21 1.01 17.74 1.24
C GLY A 21 0.60 17.33 -0.18
N ASN A 22 -0.49 17.92 -0.64
CA ASN A 22 -1.08 17.66 -1.94
C ASN A 22 -1.16 18.97 -2.74
N VAL A 23 -1.00 18.90 -4.05
CA VAL A 23 -1.16 20.01 -5.00
C VAL A 23 -2.07 19.59 -6.12
N SER A 24 -2.60 20.54 -6.88
CA SER A 24 -3.23 20.27 -8.15
C SER A 24 -2.20 20.46 -9.28
N VAL A 25 -2.17 19.51 -10.20
CA VAL A 25 -1.36 19.57 -11.43
C VAL A 25 -2.26 19.45 -12.64
N ASN A 26 -2.00 20.21 -13.68
CA ASN A 26 -2.77 20.09 -14.91
C ASN A 26 -2.14 19.02 -15.81
N ILE A 27 -2.95 18.03 -16.18
CA ILE A 27 -2.58 16.94 -17.10
C ILE A 27 -3.60 16.93 -18.23
N ASP A 28 -3.17 17.21 -19.44
CA ASP A 28 -4.01 17.24 -20.65
C ASP A 28 -5.27 18.13 -20.54
N GLY A 29 -5.14 19.24 -19.78
CA GLY A 29 -6.24 20.19 -19.58
C GLY A 29 -7.15 19.88 -18.38
N GLU A 30 -6.92 18.78 -17.68
CA GLU A 30 -7.62 18.42 -16.44
C GLU A 30 -6.76 18.68 -15.22
N ASP A 31 -7.35 19.26 -14.17
CA ASP A 31 -6.68 19.46 -12.90
C ASP A 31 -6.79 18.21 -12.04
N VAL A 32 -5.65 17.57 -11.77
CA VAL A 32 -5.54 16.31 -11.03
C VAL A 32 -4.84 16.53 -9.70
N ASP A 33 -5.33 15.85 -8.68
CA ASP A 33 -4.66 15.85 -7.38
C ASP A 33 -3.36 15.04 -7.42
N PHE A 34 -2.29 15.65 -6.95
CA PHE A 34 -0.96 15.07 -6.90
C PHE A 34 -0.36 15.22 -5.50
N GLY A 35 0.07 14.12 -4.88
CA GLY A 35 0.68 14.15 -3.55
C GLY A 35 0.70 12.80 -2.85
N GLY A 36 1.35 12.78 -1.70
CA GLY A 36 1.49 11.56 -0.87
C GLY A 36 0.41 11.39 0.19
N SER A 37 -0.55 12.32 0.30
CA SER A 37 -1.63 12.27 1.30
C SER A 37 -3.00 12.19 0.62
N LEU A 38 -3.13 11.22 -0.30
CA LEU A 38 -4.35 10.96 -1.05
C LEU A 38 -4.98 9.63 -0.63
N ILE A 39 -6.31 9.61 -0.51
CA ILE A 39 -7.09 8.39 -0.29
C ILE A 39 -8.19 8.32 -1.34
N CYS A 40 -8.17 7.27 -2.15
CA CYS A 40 -9.21 6.96 -3.11
C CYS A 40 -10.38 6.28 -2.41
N GLN A 41 -11.57 6.88 -2.47
CA GLN A 41 -12.80 6.34 -1.88
C GLN A 41 -13.69 5.77 -2.97
N PHE A 42 -14.06 4.50 -2.83
CA PHE A 42 -14.88 3.78 -3.81
C PHE A 42 -16.30 3.55 -3.27
N GLY A 43 -17.26 3.95 -4.07
CA GLY A 43 -18.68 3.73 -3.80
C GLY A 43 -19.26 4.58 -2.66
N SER A 44 -20.57 4.50 -2.51
CA SER A 44 -21.35 5.30 -1.55
C SER A 44 -21.16 4.88 -0.09
N SER A 45 -20.73 3.63 0.16
CA SER A 45 -20.54 3.11 1.53
C SER A 45 -19.32 3.71 2.25
N ASN A 46 -18.41 4.34 1.52
CA ASN A 46 -17.14 4.89 2.02
C ASN A 46 -16.28 3.91 2.84
N LYS A 47 -16.49 2.61 2.66
CA LYS A 47 -15.72 1.57 3.37
C LYS A 47 -14.46 1.15 2.63
N VAL A 48 -14.54 1.13 1.28
CA VAL A 48 -13.39 0.81 0.44
C VAL A 48 -12.58 2.08 0.21
N LYS A 49 -11.52 2.23 0.97
CA LYS A 49 -10.60 3.37 0.94
C LYS A 49 -9.19 2.88 0.69
N LEU A 50 -8.65 3.24 -0.46
CA LEU A 50 -7.34 2.81 -0.91
C LEU A 50 -6.32 3.94 -0.81
N ALA A 51 -5.16 3.66 -0.24
CA ALA A 51 -4.00 4.54 -0.26
C ALA A 51 -2.78 3.81 -0.80
N ILE A 52 -1.85 4.58 -1.34
CA ILE A 52 -0.68 4.06 -2.04
C ILE A 52 0.58 4.48 -1.30
N GLU A 53 1.50 3.54 -1.15
CA GLU A 53 2.89 3.79 -0.81
C GLU A 53 3.81 3.10 -1.83
N ILE A 54 5.06 3.49 -1.89
CA ILE A 54 5.96 3.00 -2.94
C ILE A 54 7.21 2.38 -2.31
N CYS A 55 7.44 1.12 -2.66
CA CYS A 55 8.69 0.39 -2.47
C CYS A 55 9.29 0.59 -1.08
N GLU A 56 10.31 1.45 -0.98
CA GLU A 56 11.08 1.75 0.23
C GLU A 56 10.21 2.24 1.40
N ASP A 57 9.05 2.83 1.12
CA ASP A 57 8.16 3.34 2.15
C ASP A 57 7.82 2.28 3.22
N LEU A 58 7.60 1.02 2.80
CA LEU A 58 7.32 -0.09 3.74
C LEU A 58 8.51 -0.43 4.65
N TRP A 59 9.74 -0.23 4.16
CA TRP A 59 10.97 -0.65 4.87
C TRP A 59 11.45 0.35 5.91
N THR A 60 10.88 1.56 5.91
CA THR A 60 11.24 2.61 6.87
C THR A 60 10.65 2.35 8.25
N PRO A 61 11.24 2.89 9.33
CA PRO A 61 10.73 2.74 10.70
C PRO A 61 9.30 3.27 10.90
N ALA A 62 8.90 4.28 10.12
CA ALA A 62 7.56 4.86 10.14
C ALA A 62 6.98 4.92 8.70
N PRO A 63 6.45 3.80 8.17
CA PRO A 63 5.87 3.76 6.85
C PRO A 63 4.70 4.73 6.68
N PRO A 64 4.52 5.35 5.51
CA PRO A 64 3.37 6.21 5.21
C PRO A 64 2.03 5.51 5.44
N SER A 65 1.95 4.20 5.24
CA SER A 65 0.76 3.38 5.50
C SER A 65 0.20 3.52 6.92
N ILE A 66 1.02 3.86 7.92
CA ILE A 66 0.54 4.17 9.28
C ILE A 66 -0.41 5.38 9.22
N ARG A 67 0.05 6.47 8.61
CA ARG A 67 -0.75 7.69 8.47
C ARG A 67 -1.97 7.47 7.56
N HIS A 68 -1.82 6.70 6.50
CA HIS A 68 -2.91 6.33 5.61
C HIS A 68 -4.02 5.59 6.34
N ALA A 69 -3.66 4.57 7.13
CA ALA A 69 -4.63 3.78 7.90
C ALA A 69 -5.33 4.62 8.99
N LEU A 70 -4.58 5.47 9.72
CA LEU A 70 -5.13 6.38 10.73
C LEU A 70 -6.07 7.44 10.09
N ASN A 71 -5.87 7.79 8.81
CA ASN A 71 -6.79 8.61 8.03
C ASN A 71 -7.88 7.79 7.31
N GLY A 72 -8.07 6.55 7.68
CA GLY A 72 -9.20 5.74 7.29
C GLY A 72 -9.00 4.85 6.07
N ALA A 73 -7.79 4.78 5.47
CA ALA A 73 -7.51 3.82 4.41
C ALA A 73 -7.70 2.39 4.93
N THR A 74 -8.56 1.61 4.28
CA THR A 74 -8.82 0.20 4.61
C THR A 74 -7.98 -0.76 3.79
N ILE A 75 -7.46 -0.28 2.67
CA ILE A 75 -6.58 -1.03 1.77
C ILE A 75 -5.34 -0.17 1.49
N ILE A 76 -4.18 -0.75 1.69
CA ILE A 76 -2.88 -0.18 1.32
C ILE A 76 -2.33 -0.94 0.12
N VAL A 77 -1.83 -0.23 -0.87
CA VAL A 77 -1.15 -0.80 -2.04
C VAL A 77 0.29 -0.31 -2.04
N ASN A 78 1.23 -1.22 -2.11
CA ASN A 78 2.65 -0.91 -2.26
C ASN A 78 3.15 -1.38 -3.63
N LEU A 79 3.63 -0.43 -4.43
CA LEU A 79 4.20 -0.66 -5.74
C LEU A 79 5.72 -0.69 -5.61
N SER A 80 6.31 -1.84 -5.81
CA SER A 80 7.73 -2.09 -5.51
C SER A 80 8.54 -2.54 -6.73
N ALA A 81 9.85 -2.27 -6.66
CA ALA A 81 10.88 -2.94 -7.42
C ALA A 81 11.92 -3.48 -6.43
N SER A 82 11.50 -4.44 -5.60
CA SER A 82 12.33 -4.99 -4.54
C SER A 82 13.15 -6.16 -5.08
N ASN A 83 14.48 -6.05 -4.90
CA ASN A 83 15.41 -7.10 -5.30
C ASN A 83 15.27 -8.37 -4.46
N GLU A 84 15.73 -9.48 -5.00
CA GLU A 84 15.84 -10.76 -4.29
C GLU A 84 17.28 -10.98 -3.81
N THR A 85 17.40 -11.21 -2.50
CA THR A 85 18.61 -11.68 -1.84
C THR A 85 18.26 -12.85 -0.92
N ILE A 86 19.27 -13.57 -0.43
CA ILE A 86 19.07 -14.71 0.48
C ILE A 86 18.31 -14.25 1.73
N GLY A 87 17.17 -14.89 2.01
CA GLY A 87 16.33 -14.59 3.18
C GLY A 87 15.37 -13.39 3.02
N LYS A 88 15.54 -12.53 2.02
CA LYS A 88 14.74 -11.30 1.87
C LYS A 88 13.25 -11.57 1.62
N SER A 89 12.92 -12.62 0.88
CA SER A 89 11.50 -12.98 0.64
C SER A 89 10.76 -13.34 1.93
N ALA A 90 11.40 -14.07 2.83
CA ALA A 90 10.81 -14.39 4.14
C ALA A 90 10.63 -13.12 4.98
N TYR A 91 11.64 -12.26 5.03
CA TYR A 91 11.56 -10.97 5.73
C TYR A 91 10.46 -10.08 5.13
N ARG A 92 10.39 -9.93 3.80
CA ARG A 92 9.33 -9.18 3.10
C ARG A 92 7.95 -9.70 3.47
N ARG A 93 7.77 -11.01 3.46
CA ARG A 93 6.51 -11.67 3.82
C ARG A 93 6.06 -11.30 5.23
N GLU A 94 6.96 -11.42 6.22
CA GLU A 94 6.64 -11.05 7.61
C GLU A 94 6.41 -9.54 7.78
N LEU A 95 7.12 -8.70 7.03
CA LEU A 95 6.93 -7.26 7.06
C LEU A 95 5.56 -6.85 6.53
N VAL A 96 5.16 -7.36 5.36
CA VAL A 96 3.83 -7.09 4.75
C VAL A 96 2.71 -7.61 5.66
N LYS A 97 2.83 -8.84 6.14
CA LYS A 97 1.90 -9.47 7.06
C LYS A 97 1.77 -8.67 8.37
N GLY A 98 2.91 -8.33 8.98
CA GLY A 98 2.96 -7.56 10.22
C GLY A 98 2.37 -6.16 10.08
N GLN A 99 2.60 -5.49 8.95
CA GLN A 99 2.04 -4.17 8.67
C GLN A 99 0.52 -4.25 8.48
N SER A 100 0.00 -5.25 7.76
CA SER A 100 -1.44 -5.45 7.62
C SER A 100 -2.13 -5.70 8.96
N ALA A 101 -1.49 -6.46 9.87
CA ALA A 101 -1.99 -6.73 11.22
C ALA A 101 -2.01 -5.47 12.08
N ARG A 102 -0.88 -4.75 12.12
CA ARG A 102 -0.76 -3.52 12.94
C ARG A 102 -1.78 -2.48 12.56
N LEU A 103 -2.05 -2.33 11.25
CA LEU A 103 -2.95 -1.32 10.71
C LEU A 103 -4.39 -1.82 10.55
N VAL A 104 -4.66 -3.08 10.86
CA VAL A 104 -5.97 -3.73 10.64
C VAL A 104 -6.48 -3.37 9.25
N CYS A 105 -5.77 -3.81 8.21
CA CYS A 105 -6.07 -3.43 6.82
C CYS A 105 -5.82 -4.58 5.85
N GLY A 106 -6.37 -4.45 4.65
CA GLY A 106 -5.87 -5.16 3.48
C GLY A 106 -4.55 -4.53 3.03
N TYR A 107 -3.52 -5.33 2.79
CA TYR A 107 -2.25 -4.86 2.27
C TYR A 107 -1.87 -5.64 1.03
N ILE A 108 -1.73 -4.93 -0.08
CA ILE A 108 -1.40 -5.48 -1.39
C ILE A 108 0.02 -5.03 -1.75
N TYR A 109 0.92 -5.97 -1.86
CA TYR A 109 2.31 -5.74 -2.25
C TYR A 109 2.54 -6.30 -3.64
N SER A 110 2.88 -5.45 -4.60
CA SER A 110 3.20 -5.83 -5.98
C SER A 110 4.61 -5.39 -6.31
N THR A 111 5.43 -6.30 -6.83
CA THR A 111 6.84 -6.02 -7.11
C THR A 111 7.25 -6.50 -8.49
N ALA A 112 8.29 -5.85 -9.02
CA ALA A 112 8.92 -6.18 -10.29
C ALA A 112 9.32 -7.65 -10.40
N GLY A 113 9.28 -8.19 -11.59
CA GLY A 113 9.59 -9.57 -11.90
C GLY A 113 10.38 -9.73 -13.19
N ASP A 114 10.13 -10.83 -13.88
CA ASP A 114 10.77 -11.13 -15.15
C ASP A 114 10.48 -10.07 -16.21
N GLY A 115 11.49 -9.69 -16.98
CA GLY A 115 11.41 -8.64 -17.99
C GLY A 115 11.86 -7.25 -17.51
N GLU A 116 12.06 -7.06 -16.20
CA GLU A 116 12.67 -5.84 -15.69
C GLU A 116 14.19 -5.83 -15.88
N SER A 117 14.78 -4.63 -15.97
CA SER A 117 16.23 -4.49 -16.08
C SER A 117 16.93 -5.02 -14.83
N THR A 118 17.90 -5.91 -15.02
CA THR A 118 18.62 -6.60 -13.95
C THR A 118 20.11 -6.32 -13.97
N GLN A 119 20.52 -5.07 -14.24
CA GLN A 119 21.92 -4.73 -14.34
C GLN A 119 22.69 -5.10 -13.07
N ASP A 120 22.21 -4.64 -11.91
CA ASP A 120 22.87 -4.86 -10.62
C ASP A 120 22.01 -5.71 -9.65
N ILE A 121 20.74 -5.96 -9.96
CA ILE A 121 19.76 -6.57 -9.07
C ILE A 121 18.90 -7.60 -9.81
N VAL A 122 18.34 -8.54 -9.05
CA VAL A 122 17.39 -9.54 -9.56
C VAL A 122 16.04 -9.31 -8.91
N PHE A 123 14.97 -9.36 -9.70
CA PHE A 123 13.60 -9.21 -9.25
C PHE A 123 12.88 -10.56 -9.22
N GLY A 124 12.14 -10.79 -8.16
CA GLY A 124 11.52 -12.11 -7.91
C GLY A 124 10.02 -12.19 -8.15
N ALA A 125 9.34 -11.08 -8.51
CA ALA A 125 7.88 -11.04 -8.64
C ALA A 125 7.12 -11.58 -7.41
N HIS A 126 7.68 -11.41 -6.21
CA HIS A 126 7.10 -11.94 -4.97
C HIS A 126 5.92 -11.06 -4.50
N ASN A 127 4.78 -11.22 -5.15
CA ASN A 127 3.55 -10.48 -4.87
C ASN A 127 2.80 -11.10 -3.69
N LEU A 128 2.19 -10.26 -2.84
CA LEU A 128 1.52 -10.67 -1.61
C LEU A 128 0.22 -9.90 -1.44
N ILE A 129 -0.83 -10.59 -0.98
CA ILE A 129 -2.07 -9.98 -0.51
C ILE A 129 -2.28 -10.46 0.93
N CYS A 130 -2.34 -9.51 1.86
CA CYS A 130 -2.56 -9.79 3.28
C CYS A 130 -3.79 -9.04 3.79
N GLU A 131 -4.48 -9.62 4.76
CA GLU A 131 -5.58 -8.99 5.49
C GLU A 131 -5.39 -9.23 6.98
N ASN A 132 -5.31 -8.16 7.77
CA ASN A 132 -5.26 -8.23 9.23
C ASN A 132 -4.32 -9.35 9.77
N GLY A 133 -3.10 -9.40 9.23
CA GLY A 133 -2.07 -10.36 9.64
C GLY A 133 -2.17 -11.75 9.01
N THR A 134 -3.13 -11.98 8.13
CA THR A 134 -3.27 -13.23 7.39
C THR A 134 -2.81 -13.05 5.95
N VAL A 135 -1.97 -13.96 5.44
CA VAL A 135 -1.63 -14.00 4.01
C VAL A 135 -2.79 -14.67 3.28
N LEU A 136 -3.47 -13.94 2.41
CA LEU A 136 -4.58 -14.43 1.61
C LEU A 136 -4.11 -15.06 0.29
N ALA A 137 -3.10 -14.43 -0.33
CA ALA A 137 -2.50 -14.92 -1.56
C ALA A 137 -1.02 -14.54 -1.62
N GLU A 138 -0.21 -15.40 -2.21
CA GLU A 138 1.23 -15.24 -2.37
C GLU A 138 1.65 -15.82 -3.72
N ALA A 139 2.34 -15.02 -4.54
CA ALA A 139 2.89 -15.46 -5.80
C ALA A 139 4.12 -16.34 -5.60
N LYS A 140 4.27 -17.35 -6.44
CA LYS A 140 5.52 -18.09 -6.52
C LYS A 140 6.59 -17.17 -7.10
N LYS A 141 7.74 -17.11 -6.42
CA LYS A 141 8.87 -16.30 -6.89
C LYS A 141 9.36 -16.75 -8.28
N PHE A 142 9.85 -15.78 -9.03
CA PHE A 142 10.39 -15.96 -10.38
C PHE A 142 9.33 -16.49 -11.37
N THR A 143 8.07 -16.10 -11.14
CA THR A 143 6.97 -16.30 -12.08
C THR A 143 6.27 -14.95 -12.29
N ASN A 144 5.58 -14.81 -13.43
CA ASN A 144 4.76 -13.61 -13.71
C ASN A 144 3.27 -13.89 -13.45
N GLU A 145 2.98 -14.70 -12.44
CA GLU A 145 1.61 -15.06 -12.08
C GLU A 145 0.91 -13.90 -11.36
N ALA A 146 -0.31 -13.62 -11.79
CA ALA A 146 -1.21 -12.75 -11.03
C ALA A 146 -1.82 -13.55 -9.88
N VAL A 147 -1.86 -12.95 -8.69
CA VAL A 147 -2.55 -13.52 -7.52
C VAL A 147 -3.80 -12.71 -7.21
N TYR A 148 -4.83 -13.38 -6.72
CA TYR A 148 -6.13 -12.81 -6.43
C TYR A 148 -6.57 -13.23 -5.04
N ALA A 149 -7.23 -12.32 -4.32
CA ALA A 149 -7.88 -12.60 -3.04
C ALA A 149 -9.07 -11.67 -2.84
N ASP A 150 -10.03 -12.13 -2.05
CA ASP A 150 -11.12 -11.31 -1.56
C ASP A 150 -10.73 -10.71 -0.19
N ILE A 151 -10.85 -9.40 -0.04
CA ILE A 151 -10.58 -8.66 1.21
C ILE A 151 -11.91 -8.30 1.86
N ASP A 152 -12.11 -8.71 3.11
CA ASP A 152 -13.32 -8.40 3.89
C ASP A 152 -13.21 -7.01 4.55
N VAL A 153 -13.55 -5.98 3.79
CA VAL A 153 -13.52 -4.59 4.26
C VAL A 153 -14.51 -4.33 5.39
N ASP A 154 -15.64 -5.04 5.44
CA ASP A 154 -16.61 -4.92 6.53
C ASP A 154 -16.03 -5.44 7.85
N ARG A 155 -15.33 -6.55 7.81
CA ARG A 155 -14.56 -7.08 8.94
C ARG A 155 -13.48 -6.09 9.40
N ILE A 156 -12.68 -5.57 8.48
CA ILE A 156 -11.66 -4.55 8.77
C ILE A 156 -12.27 -3.37 9.52
N CYS A 157 -13.36 -2.80 9.00
CA CYS A 157 -14.06 -1.68 9.63
C CYS A 157 -14.62 -2.05 11.01
N SER A 158 -15.12 -3.28 11.18
CA SER A 158 -15.65 -3.77 12.45
C SER A 158 -14.55 -3.93 13.51
N GLU A 159 -13.43 -4.53 13.14
CA GLU A 159 -12.29 -4.71 14.05
C GLU A 159 -11.70 -3.37 14.49
N ARG A 160 -11.53 -2.41 13.57
CA ARG A 160 -11.05 -1.06 13.93
C ARG A 160 -11.98 -0.36 14.92
N ARG A 161 -13.30 -0.46 14.77
CA ARG A 161 -14.27 0.13 15.73
C ARG A 161 -14.18 -0.48 17.12
N ARG A 162 -13.76 -1.74 17.23
CA ARG A 162 -13.57 -2.41 18.54
C ARG A 162 -12.24 -2.06 19.19
N MET A 163 -11.26 -1.62 18.40
CA MET A 163 -9.92 -1.29 18.86
C MET A 163 -9.85 0.18 19.30
N SER A 164 -10.19 0.45 20.57
CA SER A 164 -10.17 1.82 21.11
C SER A 164 -8.84 2.54 20.96
N THR A 165 -7.72 1.80 20.97
CA THR A 165 -6.38 2.34 20.77
C THR A 165 -6.09 2.77 19.33
N PHE A 166 -6.94 2.41 18.35
CA PHE A 166 -6.76 2.85 16.98
C PHE A 166 -7.06 4.34 16.82
N ASP A 167 -8.17 4.80 17.39
CA ASP A 167 -8.63 6.18 17.25
C ASP A 167 -7.78 7.19 18.03
N VAL A 168 -7.25 6.80 19.21
CA VAL A 168 -6.42 7.72 20.02
C VAL A 168 -5.07 8.07 19.37
N ASN A 169 -4.67 7.35 18.34
CA ASN A 169 -3.47 7.67 17.56
C ASN A 169 -3.75 8.61 16.37
N VAL A 170 -4.99 9.04 16.19
CA VAL A 170 -5.36 9.97 15.12
C VAL A 170 -5.15 11.38 15.59
N ASP A 171 -4.16 12.09 15.04
CA ASP A 171 -3.95 13.51 15.24
C ASP A 171 -4.83 14.33 14.28
N GLU A 172 -5.52 15.35 14.79
CA GLU A 172 -6.35 16.24 13.96
C GLU A 172 -5.56 16.92 12.84
N ASN A 173 -4.31 17.31 13.11
CA ASN A 173 -3.42 17.86 12.08
C ASN A 173 -3.09 16.86 10.97
N MET A 174 -3.14 15.57 11.25
CA MET A 174 -3.00 14.55 10.21
C MET A 174 -4.21 14.49 9.30
N LYS A 175 -5.42 14.70 9.81
CA LYS A 175 -6.66 14.69 9.01
C LYS A 175 -6.69 15.83 8.00
N GLU A 176 -6.29 17.01 8.39
CA GLU A 176 -6.29 18.21 7.53
C GLU A 176 -5.33 18.06 6.32
N ALA A 177 -4.27 17.25 6.46
CA ALA A 177 -3.30 17.04 5.40
C ALA A 177 -3.79 16.08 4.30
N TYR A 178 -4.86 15.31 4.54
CA TYR A 178 -5.35 14.30 3.61
C TYR A 178 -6.48 14.82 2.71
N LYS A 179 -6.38 14.44 1.42
CA LYS A 179 -7.44 14.68 0.45
C LYS A 179 -8.07 13.34 0.05
N TYR A 180 -9.40 13.33 -0.01
CA TYR A 180 -10.15 12.15 -0.42
C TYR A 180 -10.65 12.34 -1.84
N VAL A 181 -10.27 11.42 -2.71
CA VAL A 181 -10.65 11.41 -4.12
C VAL A 181 -11.79 10.42 -4.30
N THR A 182 -12.93 10.89 -4.78
CA THR A 182 -14.09 10.03 -5.05
C THR A 182 -13.87 9.26 -6.34
N CYS A 183 -13.91 7.94 -6.25
CA CYS A 183 -13.80 7.02 -7.35
C CYS A 183 -15.14 6.36 -7.68
N PRO A 184 -15.35 5.85 -8.91
CA PRO A 184 -16.55 5.15 -9.29
C PRO A 184 -16.90 3.99 -8.36
N GLU A 185 -18.17 3.64 -8.29
CA GLU A 185 -18.64 2.51 -7.49
C GLU A 185 -18.08 1.18 -8.03
N LEU A 186 -17.50 0.39 -7.13
CA LEU A 186 -17.08 -0.96 -7.47
C LEU A 186 -18.29 -1.89 -7.52
N LYS A 187 -18.32 -2.80 -8.49
CA LYS A 187 -19.33 -3.87 -8.51
C LYS A 187 -19.16 -4.73 -7.26
N LYS A 188 -20.22 -4.81 -6.45
CA LYS A 188 -20.24 -5.69 -5.30
C LYS A 188 -20.22 -7.14 -5.79
N ARG A 189 -19.33 -7.94 -5.21
CA ARG A 189 -19.35 -9.39 -5.36
C ARG A 189 -19.96 -9.98 -4.08
N THR A 190 -20.98 -10.80 -4.22
CA THR A 190 -21.48 -11.58 -3.08
C THR A 190 -20.47 -12.70 -2.83
N LEU A 191 -19.87 -12.70 -1.65
CA LEU A 191 -19.02 -13.81 -1.20
C LEU A 191 -19.94 -14.94 -0.75
N GLU A 192 -19.82 -16.11 -1.38
CA GLU A 192 -20.42 -17.33 -0.87
C GLU A 192 -19.47 -17.94 0.17
N LEU A 193 -19.97 -18.12 1.39
CA LEU A 193 -19.27 -18.90 2.40
C LEU A 193 -19.25 -20.37 1.92
N LYS A 194 -18.07 -20.89 1.67
CA LYS A 194 -17.86 -22.31 1.40
C LYS A 194 -17.61 -23.07 2.67
#